data_e21436a88183d12c09e1434455d4f559
#
_entry.id   e21436a88183d12c09e1434455d4f559
#
_cell.length_a   1.000
_cell.length_b   1.000
_cell.length_c   1.000
_cell.angle_alpha   90.00
_cell.angle_beta   90.00
_cell.angle_gamma   90.00
#
_symmetry.space_group_name_H-M   'P 1'
#
loop_
_entity.id
_entity.type
_entity.pdbx_description
1 polymer ?
#
loop_
_entity_poly.entity_id
_entity_poly.type
_entity_poly.pdbx_seq_one_letter_code
_entity_poly.pdbx_strand_id
1 'polypeptide(L)'
;MRRKNKWLPKIKAWIDENNPGDALIPFSVALEERLVGLSEEEAEAEGEQLGLGKKNPSILGKITTAGYQVLDLIRYFTCGPDEVRAWTVRKGIKAPQAAGVIHSDFENKFVCGEIMAFEDLKQYGSEAATKAAGKLRQQGKPYEIVDGDICYWKCG
;
A
#
# COMPACT_ATOMS: atom_id res chain seq x y z
N MET A 1 -14.76 19.98 13.43
CA MET A 1 -14.22 19.97 12.06
C MET A 1 -15.22 19.57 10.99
N ARG A 2 -15.97 18.50 11.14
CA ARG A 2 -16.91 18.00 10.09
C ARG A 2 -18.17 18.85 9.92
N ARG A 3 -18.59 19.64 10.89
CA ARG A 3 -19.78 20.47 10.81
C ARG A 3 -19.42 21.96 10.79
N LYS A 4 -19.89 22.70 9.77
CA LYS A 4 -19.78 24.17 9.63
C LYS A 4 -18.42 24.74 9.20
N ASN A 5 -17.52 23.98 8.55
CA ASN A 5 -16.35 24.59 7.94
C ASN A 5 -16.75 25.24 6.60
N LYS A 6 -16.87 26.56 6.62
CA LYS A 6 -17.28 27.37 5.44
C LYS A 6 -16.26 27.37 4.28
N TRP A 7 -15.03 26.92 4.53
CA TRP A 7 -13.98 26.92 3.53
C TRP A 7 -13.96 25.63 2.71
N LEU A 8 -14.34 24.48 3.27
CA LEU A 8 -14.33 23.21 2.53
C LEU A 8 -15.14 23.24 1.23
N PRO A 9 -16.38 23.74 1.21
CA PRO A 9 -17.13 23.84 -0.04
C PRO A 9 -16.45 24.74 -1.07
N LYS A 10 -15.81 25.85 -0.62
CA LYS A 10 -15.11 26.77 -1.54
C LYS A 10 -13.86 26.13 -2.13
N ILE A 11 -13.07 25.43 -1.29
CA ILE A 11 -11.88 24.71 -1.75
C ILE A 11 -12.30 23.59 -2.72
N LYS A 12 -13.36 22.84 -2.39
CA LYS A 12 -13.87 21.78 -3.27
C LYS A 12 -14.32 22.33 -4.63
N ALA A 13 -15.07 23.43 -4.64
CA ALA A 13 -15.51 24.06 -5.87
C ALA A 13 -14.31 24.50 -6.73
N TRP A 14 -13.28 25.07 -6.11
CA TRP A 14 -12.06 25.46 -6.82
C TRP A 14 -11.33 24.25 -7.41
N ILE A 15 -11.22 23.14 -6.65
CA ILE A 15 -10.62 21.89 -7.13
C ILE A 15 -11.41 21.35 -8.33
N ASP A 16 -12.74 21.31 -8.23
CA ASP A 16 -13.60 20.78 -9.30
C ASP A 16 -13.48 21.60 -10.60
N GLU A 17 -13.21 22.91 -10.49
CA GLU A 17 -13.00 23.79 -11.62
C GLU A 17 -11.60 23.69 -12.23
N ASN A 18 -10.55 23.56 -11.39
CA ASN A 18 -9.16 23.67 -11.84
C ASN A 18 -8.45 22.32 -11.97
N ASN A 19 -8.78 21.35 -11.13
CA ASN A 19 -8.17 20.02 -11.10
C ASN A 19 -9.24 18.96 -10.81
N PRO A 20 -10.17 18.72 -11.74
CA PRO A 20 -11.28 17.79 -11.52
C PRO A 20 -10.77 16.37 -11.26
N GLY A 21 -11.24 15.78 -10.17
CA GLY A 21 -10.84 14.44 -9.74
C GLY A 21 -9.86 14.41 -8.57
N ASP A 22 -9.23 15.54 -8.25
CA ASP A 22 -8.32 15.59 -7.10
C ASP A 22 -9.06 15.39 -5.77
N ALA A 23 -8.42 14.64 -4.88
CA ALA A 23 -8.96 14.33 -3.56
C ALA A 23 -8.76 15.50 -2.57
N LEU A 24 -9.81 15.82 -1.82
CA LEU A 24 -9.73 16.75 -0.68
C LEU A 24 -9.85 15.97 0.62
N ILE A 25 -8.80 15.94 1.41
CA ILE A 25 -8.76 15.24 2.69
C ILE A 25 -8.51 16.25 3.82
N PRO A 26 -9.54 16.74 4.51
CA PRO A 26 -9.38 17.62 5.65
C PRO A 26 -8.88 16.84 6.87
N PHE A 27 -7.83 17.33 7.52
CA PHE A 27 -7.31 16.73 8.74
C PHE A 27 -6.91 17.79 9.79
N SER A 28 -6.62 17.35 11.00
CA SER A 28 -6.15 18.21 12.08
C SER A 28 -4.89 17.62 12.69
N VAL A 29 -3.77 18.31 12.52
CA VAL A 29 -2.48 17.90 13.11
C VAL A 29 -2.61 17.73 14.61
N ALA A 30 -3.22 18.69 15.32
CA ALA A 30 -3.41 18.63 16.77
C ALA A 30 -4.25 17.42 17.23
N LEU A 31 -5.20 16.96 16.41
CA LEU A 31 -5.94 15.73 16.71
C LEU A 31 -5.06 14.49 16.48
N GLU A 32 -4.38 14.42 15.36
CA GLU A 32 -3.50 13.29 15.06
C GLU A 32 -2.39 13.15 16.12
N GLU A 33 -1.79 14.26 16.55
CA GLU A 33 -0.79 14.29 17.62
C GLU A 33 -1.33 13.72 18.94
N ARG A 34 -2.58 14.04 19.30
CA ARG A 34 -3.22 13.48 20.50
C ARG A 34 -3.50 11.98 20.39
N LEU A 35 -3.70 11.49 19.19
CA LEU A 35 -4.00 10.07 18.94
C LEU A 35 -2.73 9.21 18.79
N VAL A 36 -1.59 9.84 18.51
CA VAL A 36 -0.30 9.13 18.40
C VAL A 36 0.08 8.51 19.74
N GLY A 37 0.36 7.21 19.72
CA GLY A 37 0.77 6.47 20.93
C GLY A 37 -0.37 5.92 21.77
N LEU A 38 -1.63 6.21 21.44
CA LEU A 38 -2.79 5.60 22.06
C LEU A 38 -3.05 4.21 21.46
N SER A 39 -3.57 3.29 22.27
CA SER A 39 -4.16 2.05 21.77
C SER A 39 -5.42 2.33 20.94
N GLU A 40 -5.90 1.35 20.17
CA GLU A 40 -7.13 1.51 19.38
C GLU A 40 -8.32 1.89 20.28
N GLU A 41 -8.45 1.25 21.44
CA GLU A 41 -9.53 1.51 22.40
C GLU A 41 -9.48 2.92 22.98
N GLU A 42 -8.28 3.39 23.37
CA GLU A 42 -8.07 4.74 23.87
C GLU A 42 -8.32 5.81 22.80
N ALA A 43 -7.89 5.56 21.57
CA ALA A 43 -8.14 6.45 20.44
C ALA A 43 -9.63 6.54 20.09
N GLU A 44 -10.37 5.43 20.18
CA GLU A 44 -11.82 5.42 20.00
C GLU A 44 -12.53 6.21 21.10
N ALA A 45 -12.14 6.02 22.37
CA ALA A 45 -12.68 6.77 23.49
C ALA A 45 -12.44 8.28 23.35
N GLU A 46 -11.24 8.69 22.97
CA GLU A 46 -10.90 10.09 22.68
C GLU A 46 -11.75 10.63 21.51
N GLY A 47 -11.93 9.84 20.45
CA GLY A 47 -12.78 10.19 19.32
C GLY A 47 -14.24 10.38 19.70
N GLU A 48 -14.78 9.57 20.61
CA GLU A 48 -16.14 9.73 21.16
C GLU A 48 -16.30 11.01 21.95
N GLN A 49 -15.34 11.32 22.85
CA GLN A 49 -15.34 12.57 23.64
C GLN A 49 -15.33 13.81 22.73
N LEU A 50 -14.65 13.74 21.60
CA LEU A 50 -14.59 14.82 20.62
C LEU A 50 -15.76 14.81 19.62
N GLY A 51 -16.71 13.89 19.74
CA GLY A 51 -17.87 13.78 18.85
C GLY A 51 -17.53 13.40 17.42
N LEU A 52 -16.43 12.66 17.19
CA LEU A 52 -15.94 12.29 15.86
C LEU A 52 -16.54 10.95 15.35
N GLY A 53 -17.26 10.21 16.21
CA GLY A 53 -17.84 8.91 15.89
C GLY A 53 -16.94 7.73 16.26
N LYS A 54 -17.50 6.56 16.25
CA LYS A 54 -17.05 5.34 16.94
C LYS A 54 -15.92 4.56 16.29
N LYS A 55 -15.42 4.84 15.11
CA LYS A 55 -14.38 4.02 14.49
C LYS A 55 -13.20 4.88 14.05
N ASN A 56 -12.04 4.53 14.57
CA ASN A 56 -10.73 5.07 14.25
C ASN A 56 -10.75 6.58 13.91
N PRO A 57 -10.64 7.46 14.89
CA PRO A 57 -10.74 8.90 14.68
C PRO A 57 -9.56 9.45 13.86
N SER A 58 -8.45 8.73 13.80
CA SER A 58 -7.29 9.08 12.98
C SER A 58 -7.59 8.96 11.49
N ILE A 59 -7.08 9.89 10.72
CA ILE A 59 -7.21 9.94 9.27
C ILE A 59 -5.88 9.64 8.56
N LEU A 60 -4.80 9.41 9.30
CA LEU A 60 -3.46 9.16 8.74
C LEU A 60 -3.44 7.97 7.78
N GLY A 61 -4.13 6.88 8.13
CA GLY A 61 -4.26 5.72 7.24
C GLY A 61 -4.90 6.06 5.89
N LYS A 62 -5.91 6.95 5.88
CA LYS A 62 -6.55 7.42 4.65
C LYS A 62 -5.63 8.32 3.84
N ILE A 63 -4.87 9.20 4.49
CA ILE A 63 -3.88 10.06 3.84
C ILE A 63 -2.80 9.21 3.19
N THR A 64 -2.27 8.21 3.91
CA THR A 64 -1.28 7.27 3.37
C THR A 64 -1.81 6.52 2.15
N THR A 65 -3.01 5.94 2.25
CA THR A 65 -3.63 5.21 1.13
C THR A 65 -3.87 6.11 -0.07
N ALA A 66 -4.40 7.32 0.15
CA ALA A 66 -4.60 8.29 -0.92
C ALA A 66 -3.27 8.72 -1.56
N GLY A 67 -2.21 8.90 -0.76
CA GLY A 67 -0.87 9.18 -1.26
C GLY A 67 -0.33 8.07 -2.18
N TYR A 68 -0.48 6.80 -1.77
CA TYR A 68 -0.11 5.65 -2.62
C TYR A 68 -0.89 5.64 -3.94
N GLN A 69 -2.20 5.92 -3.89
CA GLN A 69 -3.05 5.94 -5.09
C GLN A 69 -2.67 7.07 -6.05
N VAL A 70 -2.46 8.29 -5.54
CA VAL A 70 -2.11 9.47 -6.36
C VAL A 70 -0.73 9.32 -7.00
N LEU A 71 0.19 8.63 -6.33
CA LEU A 71 1.55 8.39 -6.82
C LEU A 71 1.68 7.11 -7.66
N ASP A 72 0.57 6.39 -7.90
CA ASP A 72 0.54 5.08 -8.57
C ASP A 72 1.53 4.08 -7.94
N LEU A 73 1.60 4.05 -6.60
CA LEU A 73 2.46 3.13 -5.88
C LEU A 73 1.74 1.83 -5.56
N ILE A 74 2.46 0.74 -5.74
CA ILE A 74 2.07 -0.61 -5.36
C ILE A 74 3.14 -1.24 -4.48
N ARG A 75 2.82 -2.35 -3.84
CA ARG A 75 3.76 -3.14 -3.03
C ARG A 75 3.86 -4.56 -3.54
N TYR A 76 5.07 -5.07 -3.61
CA TYR A 76 5.33 -6.50 -3.71
C TYR A 76 6.14 -6.97 -2.50
N PHE A 77 6.17 -8.27 -2.28
CA PHE A 77 6.82 -8.88 -1.12
C PHE A 77 7.94 -9.81 -1.57
N THR A 78 8.97 -9.90 -0.75
CA THR A 78 9.92 -11.00 -0.76
C THR A 78 9.81 -11.73 0.56
N CYS A 79 9.80 -13.06 0.49
CA CYS A 79 9.71 -13.93 1.64
C CYS A 79 10.91 -14.88 1.65
N GLY A 80 11.65 -14.89 2.74
CA GLY A 80 12.73 -15.80 3.01
C GLY A 80 12.55 -16.45 4.38
N PRO A 81 13.40 -17.44 4.73
CA PRO A 81 13.34 -18.09 6.06
C PRO A 81 13.50 -17.11 7.21
N ASP A 82 14.30 -16.07 6.98
CA ASP A 82 14.72 -15.14 8.04
C ASP A 82 13.99 -13.79 7.96
N GLU A 83 13.47 -13.42 6.80
CA GLU A 83 12.89 -12.08 6.59
C GLU A 83 11.71 -12.11 5.61
N VAL A 84 10.66 -11.36 5.95
CA VAL A 84 9.59 -10.97 5.03
C VAL A 84 9.65 -9.45 4.86
N ARG A 85 9.76 -8.98 3.61
CA ARG A 85 9.91 -7.56 3.32
C ARG A 85 8.93 -7.08 2.26
N ALA A 86 8.36 -5.89 2.49
CA ALA A 86 7.54 -5.17 1.51
C ALA A 86 8.39 -4.14 0.76
N TRP A 87 8.25 -4.12 -0.56
CA TRP A 87 8.95 -3.20 -1.45
C TRP A 87 7.92 -2.32 -2.14
N THR A 88 8.09 -1.01 -2.04
CA THR A 88 7.23 -0.03 -2.71
C THR A 88 7.79 0.32 -4.07
N VAL A 89 6.97 0.21 -5.10
CA VAL A 89 7.34 0.48 -6.50
C VAL A 89 6.19 1.18 -7.21
N ARG A 90 6.45 1.76 -8.38
CA ARG A 90 5.40 2.32 -9.23
C ARG A 90 4.68 1.22 -10.00
N LYS A 91 3.39 1.36 -10.15
CA LYS A 91 2.55 0.51 -11.01
C LYS A 91 3.10 0.51 -12.45
N GLY A 92 3.08 -0.66 -13.07
CA GLY A 92 3.64 -0.86 -14.43
C GLY A 92 5.15 -1.14 -14.45
N ILE A 93 5.82 -1.21 -13.29
CA ILE A 93 7.23 -1.61 -13.21
C ILE A 93 7.38 -3.08 -13.66
N LYS A 94 8.43 -3.35 -14.43
CA LYS A 94 8.74 -4.71 -14.89
C LYS A 94 9.62 -5.45 -13.89
N ALA A 95 9.55 -6.78 -13.93
CA ALA A 95 10.24 -7.67 -13.01
C ALA A 95 11.74 -7.37 -12.81
N PRO A 96 12.56 -7.11 -13.85
CA PRO A 96 13.97 -6.78 -13.63
C PRO A 96 14.17 -5.50 -12.83
N GLN A 97 13.42 -4.44 -13.15
CA GLN A 97 13.51 -3.17 -12.45
C GLN A 97 13.00 -3.28 -11.01
N ALA A 98 11.95 -4.07 -10.78
CA ALA A 98 11.47 -4.36 -9.43
C ALA A 98 12.53 -5.10 -8.61
N ALA A 99 13.19 -6.11 -9.18
CA ALA A 99 14.32 -6.78 -8.55
C ALA A 99 15.49 -5.80 -8.27
N GLY A 100 15.70 -4.84 -9.17
CA GLY A 100 16.69 -3.77 -9.04
C GLY A 100 16.48 -2.84 -7.86
N VAL A 101 15.23 -2.69 -7.38
CA VAL A 101 14.93 -1.90 -6.16
C VAL A 101 15.59 -2.52 -4.92
N ILE A 102 15.79 -3.84 -4.91
CA ILE A 102 16.49 -4.54 -3.84
C ILE A 102 18.00 -4.32 -3.95
N HIS A 103 18.57 -4.57 -5.14
CA HIS A 103 19.97 -4.38 -5.46
C HIS A 103 20.18 -4.33 -6.96
N SER A 104 21.05 -3.47 -7.45
CA SER A 104 21.34 -3.29 -8.88
C SER A 104 21.78 -4.58 -9.58
N ASP A 105 22.47 -5.48 -8.88
CA ASP A 105 22.87 -6.77 -9.44
C ASP A 105 21.68 -7.65 -9.79
N PHE A 106 20.59 -7.54 -9.04
CA PHE A 106 19.38 -8.32 -9.34
C PHE A 106 18.72 -7.88 -10.65
N GLU A 107 18.80 -6.58 -10.99
CA GLU A 107 18.35 -6.09 -12.28
C GLU A 107 19.27 -6.58 -13.41
N ASN A 108 20.58 -6.37 -13.26
CA ASN A 108 21.58 -6.68 -14.27
C ASN A 108 21.66 -8.17 -14.60
N LYS A 109 21.55 -9.03 -13.58
CA LYS A 109 21.65 -10.49 -13.69
C LYS A 109 20.28 -11.21 -13.68
N PHE A 110 19.20 -10.48 -13.87
CA PHE A 110 17.85 -11.02 -13.83
C PHE A 110 17.65 -12.14 -14.86
N VAL A 111 17.23 -13.30 -14.39
CA VAL A 111 16.84 -14.45 -15.24
C VAL A 111 15.32 -14.56 -15.28
N CYS A 112 14.68 -14.78 -14.13
CA CYS A 112 13.23 -14.87 -13.99
C CYS A 112 12.81 -14.59 -12.53
N GLY A 113 11.50 -14.44 -12.31
CA GLY A 113 10.88 -14.44 -10.99
C GLY A 113 9.93 -15.62 -10.84
N GLU A 114 9.98 -16.32 -9.71
CA GLU A 114 8.88 -17.19 -9.28
C GLU A 114 7.92 -16.34 -8.47
N ILE A 115 6.69 -16.20 -8.93
CA ILE A 115 5.73 -15.23 -8.39
C ILE A 115 4.41 -15.93 -8.06
N MET A 116 3.89 -15.63 -6.88
CA MET A 116 2.52 -15.97 -6.47
C MET A 116 1.80 -14.75 -5.92
N ALA A 117 0.48 -14.70 -6.06
CA ALA A 117 -0.32 -13.64 -5.46
C ALA A 117 -0.49 -13.86 -3.96
N PHE A 118 -0.52 -12.79 -3.17
CA PHE A 118 -0.79 -12.84 -1.73
C PHE A 118 -2.13 -13.54 -1.42
N GLU A 119 -3.17 -13.29 -2.21
CA GLU A 119 -4.46 -13.92 -2.02
C GLU A 119 -4.41 -15.44 -2.25
N ASP A 120 -3.61 -15.90 -3.21
CA ASP A 120 -3.39 -17.35 -3.42
C ASP A 120 -2.67 -17.96 -2.20
N LEU A 121 -1.61 -17.31 -1.67
CA LEU A 121 -0.93 -17.78 -0.46
C LEU A 121 -1.88 -17.83 0.74
N LYS A 122 -2.70 -16.82 0.92
CA LYS A 122 -3.70 -16.76 1.99
C LYS A 122 -4.75 -17.86 1.86
N GLN A 123 -5.20 -18.16 0.64
CA GLN A 123 -6.17 -19.22 0.37
C GLN A 123 -5.61 -20.61 0.65
N TYR A 124 -4.39 -20.90 0.21
CA TYR A 124 -3.77 -22.24 0.35
C TYR A 124 -2.98 -22.43 1.64
N GLY A 125 -2.72 -21.37 2.40
CA GLY A 125 -2.14 -21.39 3.73
C GLY A 125 -0.61 -21.62 3.79
N SER A 126 0.03 -22.05 2.68
CA SER A 126 1.47 -22.22 2.60
C SER A 126 2.00 -22.11 1.17
N GLU A 127 3.28 -21.77 1.03
CA GLU A 127 3.98 -21.74 -0.27
C GLU A 127 3.94 -23.11 -0.98
N ALA A 128 4.18 -24.18 -0.22
CA ALA A 128 4.16 -25.55 -0.78
C ALA A 128 2.77 -25.90 -1.34
N ALA A 129 1.69 -25.58 -0.63
CA ALA A 129 0.33 -25.82 -1.10
C ALA A 129 -0.03 -24.93 -2.30
N THR A 130 0.40 -23.66 -2.28
CA THR A 130 0.22 -22.71 -3.39
C THR A 130 0.93 -23.20 -4.65
N LYS A 131 2.15 -23.72 -4.51
CA LYS A 131 2.92 -24.32 -5.60
C LYS A 131 2.26 -25.60 -6.11
N ALA A 132 1.81 -26.49 -5.23
CA ALA A 132 1.08 -27.71 -5.62
C ALA A 132 -0.23 -27.41 -6.38
N ALA A 133 -0.89 -26.31 -6.04
CA ALA A 133 -2.06 -25.80 -6.75
C ALA A 133 -1.74 -25.10 -8.09
N GLY A 134 -0.46 -25.04 -8.50
CA GLY A 134 -0.02 -24.42 -9.77
C GLY A 134 -0.10 -22.89 -9.76
N LYS A 135 -0.16 -22.27 -8.59
CA LYS A 135 -0.28 -20.80 -8.42
C LYS A 135 1.06 -20.07 -8.30
N LEU A 136 2.14 -20.80 -8.06
CA LEU A 136 3.50 -20.26 -8.17
C LEU A 136 3.90 -20.31 -9.65
N ARG A 137 4.03 -19.13 -10.27
CA ARG A 137 4.26 -18.98 -11.71
C ARG A 137 5.65 -18.44 -11.98
N GLN A 138 6.36 -19.03 -12.93
CA GLN A 138 7.61 -18.46 -13.42
C GLN A 138 7.33 -17.33 -14.40
N GLN A 139 7.89 -16.15 -14.16
CA GLN A 139 7.69 -14.95 -14.95
C GLN A 139 9.03 -14.41 -15.47
N GLY A 140 9.05 -14.00 -16.72
CA GLY A 140 10.24 -13.42 -17.36
C GLY A 140 10.30 -11.90 -17.28
N LYS A 141 11.27 -11.34 -18.01
CA LYS A 141 11.54 -9.89 -18.06
C LYS A 141 10.35 -8.98 -18.39
N PRO A 142 9.39 -9.36 -19.27
CA PRO A 142 8.28 -8.48 -19.62
C PRO A 142 7.16 -8.41 -18.56
N TYR A 143 7.22 -9.24 -17.53
CA TYR A 143 6.19 -9.29 -16.49
C TYR A 143 6.10 -7.97 -15.74
N GLU A 144 4.91 -7.42 -15.62
CA GLU A 144 4.61 -6.26 -14.80
C GLU A 144 4.14 -6.70 -13.41
N ILE A 145 4.77 -6.15 -12.38
CA ILE A 145 4.44 -6.46 -10.99
C ILE A 145 3.02 -5.98 -10.66
N VAL A 146 2.28 -6.84 -10.00
CA VAL A 146 0.93 -6.56 -9.48
C VAL A 146 1.00 -6.32 -7.97
N ASP A 147 0.14 -5.45 -7.45
CA ASP A 147 0.06 -5.18 -6.01
C ASP A 147 -0.27 -6.47 -5.24
N GLY A 148 0.54 -6.77 -4.24
CA GLY A 148 0.43 -7.99 -3.45
C GLY A 148 1.18 -9.22 -4.03
N ASP A 149 1.95 -9.08 -5.11
CA ASP A 149 2.80 -10.17 -5.58
C ASP A 149 3.86 -10.55 -4.54
N ILE A 150 4.07 -11.85 -4.35
CA ILE A 150 5.19 -12.42 -3.59
C ILE A 150 6.19 -12.96 -4.58
N CYS A 151 7.40 -12.42 -4.56
CA CYS A 151 8.40 -12.62 -5.61
C CYS A 151 9.66 -13.28 -5.08
N TYR A 152 10.13 -14.32 -5.78
CA TYR A 152 11.41 -14.98 -5.58
C TYR A 152 12.26 -14.76 -6.83
N TRP A 153 13.26 -13.88 -6.73
CA TRP A 153 14.10 -13.50 -7.87
C TRP A 153 15.18 -14.55 -8.12
N LYS A 154 15.33 -14.99 -9.38
CA LYS A 154 16.41 -15.86 -9.84
C LYS A 154 17.36 -15.03 -10.68
N CYS A 155 18.60 -14.94 -10.21
CA CYS A 155 19.68 -14.19 -10.85
C CYS A 155 20.83 -15.15 -11.20
N GLY A 156 21.52 -14.90 -12.33
CA GLY A 156 22.66 -15.66 -12.82
C GLY A 156 23.99 -15.21 -12.23
#